data_af9e882a93fd0b2db7dadf5e18648291
#
_entry.id   af9e882a93fd0b2db7dadf5e18648291
#
_cell.length_a   1.000
_cell.length_b   1.000
_cell.length_c   1.000
_cell.angle_alpha   90.00
_cell.angle_beta   90.00
_cell.angle_gamma   90.00
#
_symmetry.space_group_name_H-M   'P 1'
#
loop_
_entity.id
_entity.type
_entity.pdbx_description
1 polymer ?
#
loop_
_entity_poly.entity_id
_entity_poly.type
_entity_poly.pdbx_seq_one_letter_code
_entity_poly.pdbx_strand_id
1 'polypeptide(L)'
;MTERREPLFTYLLKAVPFRVIPAAITTAVLLALLAVPTPAGLDRNGWVMLAIFLTTIVAIILKVMPIGVMALMAIVIVSLAQVTSDTSKAAVADALASFANPLIWLIVIAILISLGLRKTGLGRRLGLLFIAALGRRTIGIGYGIVFCELLLAPVTPSNTARAGGIIHPIMKSIANAFDSDPAKGTERRVGRYLALVNYHGNPITSAMFLTATAANPLALAYVAEASGGALQLTWVTWAVAMIVPGLVALMLMPLVLYVIAPPELKETPDAVTYARSELAAMGSMSPKEIVMTATFGVLLLLWANVPAMIFGPAFLLDPTAVAFIGLFALLITGAITWDDVLSEKSAWDTLFWFGALVMMADQLNKLGVIAWFSEGMKTAIASAGLGWEMTAVVLVLVFTFAHYIFASATAHVSAMMLALLTVGAMLIPAESQGFFFLMMIAASGLFMALTHYATGTSPIIFGSGYVTMGAWWGIGFVMCCINLVIFAVVGGLWWKLLGYW
;
A
#
# COMPACT_ATOMS: atom_id res chain seq x y z
N MET A 1 31.04 32.89 -31.38
CA MET A 1 29.82 32.95 -30.52
C MET A 1 30.20 32.40 -29.17
N THR A 2 30.46 33.26 -28.19
CA THR A 2 30.80 32.89 -26.82
C THR A 2 29.46 32.49 -26.12
N GLU A 3 29.22 31.21 -25.93
CA GLU A 3 28.16 30.74 -25.01
C GLU A 3 28.45 31.36 -23.64
N ARG A 4 27.58 32.29 -23.22
CA ARG A 4 27.56 32.76 -21.84
C ARG A 4 27.23 31.56 -20.96
N ARG A 5 28.24 31.05 -20.24
CA ARG A 5 28.00 30.06 -19.19
C ARG A 5 26.98 30.65 -18.19
N GLU A 6 25.83 30.07 -18.11
CA GLU A 6 24.86 30.45 -17.05
C GLU A 6 25.56 30.38 -15.68
N PRO A 7 25.29 31.32 -14.77
CA PRO A 7 25.81 31.23 -13.42
C PRO A 7 25.42 29.88 -12.78
N LEU A 8 26.36 29.23 -12.12
CA LEU A 8 26.18 27.91 -11.48
C LEU A 8 24.89 27.86 -10.63
N PHE A 9 24.58 28.95 -9.94
CA PHE A 9 23.37 29.05 -9.12
C PHE A 9 22.07 28.98 -9.97
N THR A 10 22.07 29.66 -11.13
CA THR A 10 20.92 29.63 -12.05
C THR A 10 20.76 28.25 -12.70
N TYR A 11 21.88 27.60 -13.05
CA TYR A 11 21.88 26.22 -13.53
C TYR A 11 21.35 25.25 -12.48
N LEU A 12 21.80 25.35 -11.22
CA LEU A 12 21.32 24.52 -10.11
C LEU A 12 19.83 24.72 -9.85
N LEU A 13 19.31 25.94 -9.89
CA LEU A 13 17.86 26.19 -9.72
C LEU A 13 17.00 25.63 -10.85
N LYS A 14 17.54 25.55 -12.09
CA LYS A 14 16.81 24.99 -13.24
C LYS A 14 16.98 23.48 -13.38
N ALA A 15 18.14 22.94 -13.00
CA ALA A 15 18.49 21.53 -13.18
C ALA A 15 17.93 20.62 -12.09
N VAL A 16 17.61 21.17 -10.90
CA VAL A 16 17.05 20.36 -9.81
C VAL A 16 15.53 20.48 -9.85
N PRO A 17 14.76 19.37 -9.84
CA PRO A 17 13.29 19.39 -9.72
C PRO A 17 12.88 19.75 -8.28
N PHE A 18 13.37 20.87 -7.82
CA PHE A 18 13.34 21.33 -6.44
C PHE A 18 12.22 22.37 -6.29
N ARG A 19 11.26 22.06 -5.45
CA ARG A 19 10.21 23.02 -5.11
C ARG A 19 10.71 23.94 -3.99
N VAL A 20 11.07 25.15 -4.31
CA VAL A 20 11.72 26.12 -3.37
C VAL A 20 10.84 26.36 -2.13
N ILE A 21 9.53 26.63 -2.30
CA ILE A 21 8.63 26.89 -1.16
C ILE A 21 8.49 25.66 -0.25
N PRO A 22 8.17 24.46 -0.76
CA PRO A 22 8.17 23.23 0.04
C PRO A 22 9.47 22.99 0.79
N ALA A 23 10.60 23.21 0.16
CA ALA A 23 11.91 23.03 0.79
C ALA A 23 12.17 24.06 1.90
N ALA A 24 11.84 25.33 1.68
CA ALA A 24 11.96 26.36 2.69
C ALA A 24 11.08 26.03 3.93
N ILE A 25 9.83 25.56 3.71
CA ILE A 25 8.96 25.12 4.78
C ILE A 25 9.58 23.93 5.54
N THR A 26 10.07 22.93 4.82
CA THR A 26 10.71 21.76 5.41
C THR A 26 11.93 22.12 6.24
N THR A 27 12.80 22.99 5.70
CA THR A 27 13.97 23.50 6.43
C THR A 27 13.55 24.30 7.67
N ALA A 28 12.54 25.14 7.56
CA ALA A 28 12.02 25.91 8.69
C ALA A 28 11.48 24.98 9.80
N VAL A 29 10.78 23.90 9.43
CA VAL A 29 10.31 22.87 10.38
C VAL A 29 11.49 22.22 11.10
N LEU A 30 12.54 21.82 10.37
CA LEU A 30 13.74 21.23 10.98
C LEU A 30 14.39 22.19 11.99
N LEU A 31 14.64 23.43 11.55
CA LEU A 31 15.26 24.45 12.39
C LEU A 31 14.41 24.77 13.63
N ALA A 32 13.09 24.87 13.47
CA ALA A 32 12.17 25.10 14.57
C ALA A 32 12.22 23.95 15.60
N LEU A 33 12.18 22.67 15.15
CA LEU A 33 12.29 21.51 16.03
C LEU A 33 13.63 21.45 16.76
N LEU A 34 14.74 21.76 16.06
CA LEU A 34 16.08 21.77 16.67
C LEU A 34 16.28 22.93 17.65
N ALA A 35 15.58 24.05 17.46
CA ALA A 35 15.62 25.22 18.36
C ALA A 35 14.80 25.00 19.66
N VAL A 36 13.83 24.10 19.65
CA VAL A 36 13.07 23.76 20.87
C VAL A 36 13.99 22.99 21.83
N PRO A 37 14.00 23.34 23.13
CA PRO A 37 14.70 22.54 24.14
C PRO A 37 14.22 21.10 24.13
N THR A 38 15.12 20.16 24.37
CA THR A 38 14.77 18.74 24.46
C THR A 38 13.73 18.54 25.56
N PRO A 39 12.58 17.90 25.26
CA PRO A 39 11.55 17.64 26.26
C PRO A 39 12.05 16.79 27.43
N ALA A 40 11.48 17.00 28.61
CA ALA A 40 11.81 16.19 29.76
C ALA A 40 11.50 14.71 29.51
N GLY A 41 12.41 13.84 29.92
CA GLY A 41 12.28 12.40 29.75
C GLY A 41 12.76 11.85 28.39
N LEU A 42 13.34 12.71 27.53
CA LEU A 42 13.91 12.30 26.25
C LEU A 42 15.36 12.79 26.12
N ASP A 43 16.25 11.96 25.59
CA ASP A 43 17.63 12.35 25.28
C ASP A 43 17.71 13.24 24.03
N ARG A 44 18.77 14.06 23.97
CA ARG A 44 19.01 14.98 22.83
C ARG A 44 19.09 14.24 21.50
N ASN A 45 19.72 13.06 21.44
CA ASN A 45 19.81 12.26 20.25
C ASN A 45 18.44 11.76 19.78
N GLY A 46 17.59 11.33 20.72
CA GLY A 46 16.20 10.97 20.43
C GLY A 46 15.39 12.13 19.85
N TRP A 47 15.53 13.33 20.45
CA TRP A 47 14.88 14.54 19.93
C TRP A 47 15.34 14.94 18.54
N VAL A 48 16.65 14.90 18.27
CA VAL A 48 17.20 15.18 16.93
C VAL A 48 16.73 14.14 15.93
N MET A 49 16.72 12.86 16.29
CA MET A 49 16.20 11.78 15.43
C MET A 49 14.72 11.99 15.11
N LEU A 50 13.90 12.39 16.07
CA LEU A 50 12.49 12.74 15.85
C LEU A 50 12.36 13.94 14.91
N ALA A 51 13.18 14.96 15.07
CA ALA A 51 13.19 16.13 14.19
C ALA A 51 13.55 15.75 12.75
N ILE A 52 14.54 14.87 12.54
CA ILE A 52 14.91 14.35 11.22
C ILE A 52 13.73 13.56 10.61
N PHE A 53 13.13 12.67 11.39
CA PHE A 53 11.99 11.85 10.94
C PHE A 53 10.81 12.73 10.51
N LEU A 54 10.33 13.61 11.39
CA LEU A 54 9.19 14.48 11.10
C LEU A 54 9.47 15.40 9.90
N THR A 55 10.67 15.94 9.80
CA THR A 55 11.09 16.76 8.66
C THR A 55 11.09 15.96 7.36
N THR A 56 11.55 14.71 7.39
CA THR A 56 11.53 13.80 6.23
C THR A 56 10.08 13.52 5.79
N ILE A 57 9.18 13.25 6.75
CA ILE A 57 7.77 13.04 6.45
C ILE A 57 7.13 14.31 5.86
N VAL A 58 7.39 15.49 6.43
CA VAL A 58 6.91 16.77 5.88
C VAL A 58 7.44 16.99 4.46
N ALA A 59 8.72 16.70 4.20
CA ALA A 59 9.32 16.81 2.86
C ALA A 59 8.64 15.90 1.83
N ILE A 60 8.31 14.68 2.23
CA ILE A 60 7.59 13.69 1.39
C ILE A 60 6.16 14.19 1.11
N ILE A 61 5.43 14.65 2.13
CA ILE A 61 4.05 15.17 1.99
C ILE A 61 4.01 16.38 1.05
N LEU A 62 4.92 17.32 1.24
CA LEU A 62 5.03 18.52 0.43
C LEU A 62 5.62 18.27 -0.96
N LYS A 63 6.07 17.03 -1.23
CA LYS A 63 6.71 16.64 -2.50
C LYS A 63 7.87 17.57 -2.87
N VAL A 64 8.75 17.81 -1.91
CA VAL A 64 9.97 18.61 -2.12
C VAL A 64 10.78 18.04 -3.27
N MET A 65 11.02 16.72 -3.22
CA MET A 65 11.64 15.89 -4.25
C MET A 65 10.97 14.51 -4.30
N PRO A 66 11.29 13.64 -5.26
CA PRO A 66 10.85 12.25 -5.25
C PRO A 66 11.17 11.55 -3.93
N ILE A 67 10.28 10.64 -3.50
CA ILE A 67 10.36 10.00 -2.18
C ILE A 67 11.71 9.30 -1.94
N GLY A 68 12.26 8.60 -2.94
CA GLY A 68 13.57 7.95 -2.83
C GLY A 68 14.71 8.93 -2.58
N VAL A 69 14.65 10.15 -3.15
CA VAL A 69 15.65 11.19 -2.91
C VAL A 69 15.53 11.75 -1.50
N MET A 70 14.31 11.94 -1.00
CA MET A 70 14.08 12.37 0.39
C MET A 70 14.58 11.31 1.39
N ALA A 71 14.36 10.07 1.08
CA ALA A 71 14.86 8.93 1.86
C ALA A 71 16.41 8.89 1.89
N LEU A 72 17.04 9.06 0.74
CA LEU A 72 18.51 9.15 0.66
C LEU A 72 19.04 10.33 1.48
N MET A 73 18.36 11.48 1.41
CA MET A 73 18.72 12.64 2.23
C MET A 73 18.62 12.33 3.73
N ALA A 74 17.60 11.62 4.17
CA ALA A 74 17.45 11.19 5.56
C ALA A 74 18.61 10.28 5.99
N ILE A 75 19.01 9.31 5.16
CA ILE A 75 20.16 8.43 5.40
C ILE A 75 21.43 9.28 5.58
N VAL A 76 21.66 10.25 4.68
CA VAL A 76 22.82 11.16 4.74
C VAL A 76 22.80 11.97 6.04
N ILE A 77 21.65 12.57 6.40
CA ILE A 77 21.54 13.40 7.62
C ILE A 77 21.76 12.55 8.87
N VAL A 78 21.14 11.37 8.99
CA VAL A 78 21.35 10.47 10.14
C VAL A 78 22.81 10.06 10.26
N SER A 79 23.45 9.69 9.15
CA SER A 79 24.85 9.29 9.13
C SER A 79 25.80 10.42 9.55
N LEU A 80 25.53 11.66 9.13
CA LEU A 80 26.39 12.83 9.44
C LEU A 80 26.13 13.40 10.83
N ALA A 81 24.88 13.39 11.28
CA ALA A 81 24.50 13.90 12.61
C ALA A 81 24.96 12.98 13.74
N GLN A 82 25.34 11.74 13.46
CA GLN A 82 25.82 10.74 14.43
C GLN A 82 24.89 10.55 15.64
N VAL A 83 23.59 10.71 15.42
CA VAL A 83 22.57 10.61 16.50
C VAL A 83 22.36 9.18 17.00
N THR A 84 22.81 8.18 16.23
CA THR A 84 22.64 6.76 16.54
C THR A 84 23.90 6.13 17.17
N SER A 85 25.05 6.74 16.99
CA SER A 85 26.34 6.19 17.43
C SER A 85 27.41 7.28 17.51
N ASP A 86 28.39 7.10 18.39
CA ASP A 86 29.48 8.08 18.63
C ASP A 86 30.53 8.15 17.53
N THR A 87 30.49 7.25 16.55
CA THR A 87 31.45 7.22 15.43
C THR A 87 30.74 7.25 14.09
N SER A 88 31.31 7.97 13.13
CA SER A 88 30.77 8.07 11.76
C SER A 88 30.61 6.70 11.11
N LYS A 89 31.56 5.77 11.33
CA LYS A 89 31.48 4.43 10.77
C LYS A 89 30.27 3.64 11.32
N ALA A 90 30.01 3.72 12.61
CA ALA A 90 28.87 3.05 13.24
C ALA A 90 27.55 3.72 12.84
N ALA A 91 27.49 5.06 12.79
CA ALA A 91 26.31 5.78 12.33
C ALA A 91 25.91 5.41 10.88
N VAL A 92 26.88 5.25 9.97
CA VAL A 92 26.63 4.74 8.63
C VAL A 92 26.12 3.29 8.65
N ALA A 93 26.70 2.43 9.49
CA ALA A 93 26.24 1.05 9.62
C ALA A 93 24.78 0.99 10.14
N ASP A 94 24.44 1.80 11.14
CA ASP A 94 23.07 1.92 11.65
C ASP A 94 22.11 2.46 10.58
N ALA A 95 22.52 3.47 9.82
CA ALA A 95 21.71 4.05 8.74
C ALA A 95 21.42 3.06 7.60
N LEU A 96 22.27 2.05 7.40
CA LEU A 96 22.13 1.04 6.36
C LEU A 96 21.59 -0.29 6.89
N ALA A 97 21.47 -0.49 8.21
CA ALA A 97 21.12 -1.77 8.82
C ALA A 97 19.79 -2.33 8.30
N SER A 98 18.79 -1.48 8.09
CA SER A 98 17.48 -1.89 7.61
C SER A 98 17.48 -2.45 6.18
N PHE A 99 18.49 -2.13 5.35
CA PHE A 99 18.59 -2.68 3.99
C PHE A 99 18.88 -4.20 3.97
N ALA A 100 19.33 -4.77 5.09
CA ALA A 100 19.45 -6.21 5.26
C ALA A 100 18.15 -6.89 5.71
N ASN A 101 17.07 -6.13 5.97
CA ASN A 101 15.80 -6.67 6.43
C ASN A 101 15.12 -7.50 5.32
N PRO A 102 14.83 -8.81 5.54
CA PRO A 102 14.20 -9.67 4.53
C PRO A 102 12.87 -9.13 4.02
N LEU A 103 12.10 -8.44 4.86
CA LEU A 103 10.79 -7.91 4.50
C LEU A 103 10.88 -6.84 3.41
N ILE A 104 11.93 -6.02 3.41
CA ILE A 104 12.18 -5.01 2.37
C ILE A 104 12.45 -5.71 1.03
N TRP A 105 13.28 -6.74 1.05
CA TRP A 105 13.58 -7.53 -0.13
C TRP A 105 12.37 -8.30 -0.65
N LEU A 106 11.51 -8.83 0.23
CA LEU A 106 10.24 -9.44 -0.18
C LEU A 106 9.43 -8.51 -1.08
N ILE A 107 9.31 -7.24 -0.71
CA ILE A 107 8.51 -6.25 -1.48
C ILE A 107 9.20 -5.92 -2.80
N VAL A 108 10.49 -5.63 -2.75
CA VAL A 108 11.27 -5.28 -3.96
C VAL A 108 11.15 -6.39 -5.00
N ILE A 109 11.38 -7.64 -4.57
CA ILE A 109 11.32 -8.80 -5.46
C ILE A 109 9.90 -9.07 -5.95
N ALA A 110 8.90 -8.92 -5.10
CA ALA A 110 7.52 -9.09 -5.53
C ALA A 110 7.10 -8.02 -6.57
N ILE A 111 7.60 -6.76 -6.48
CA ILE A 111 7.43 -5.75 -7.54
C ILE A 111 8.07 -6.24 -8.85
N LEU A 112 9.27 -6.79 -8.78
CA LEU A 112 9.96 -7.35 -9.95
C LEU A 112 9.19 -8.54 -10.57
N ILE A 113 8.63 -9.42 -9.76
CA ILE A 113 7.77 -10.53 -10.23
C ILE A 113 6.52 -9.98 -10.93
N SER A 114 5.90 -8.92 -10.38
CA SER A 114 4.70 -8.31 -10.96
C SER A 114 4.92 -7.75 -12.38
N LEU A 115 6.16 -7.41 -12.73
CA LEU A 115 6.54 -7.04 -14.09
C LEU A 115 6.25 -8.16 -15.07
N GLY A 116 6.45 -9.43 -14.66
CA GLY A 116 6.12 -10.60 -15.47
C GLY A 116 4.64 -10.65 -15.86
N LEU A 117 3.71 -10.33 -14.95
CA LEU A 117 2.27 -10.27 -15.27
C LEU A 117 1.94 -9.25 -16.35
N ARG A 118 2.61 -8.09 -16.35
CA ARG A 118 2.42 -7.03 -17.33
C ARG A 118 3.02 -7.44 -18.69
N LYS A 119 4.27 -7.93 -18.69
CA LYS A 119 5.02 -8.27 -19.93
C LYS A 119 4.47 -9.48 -20.65
N THR A 120 4.00 -10.48 -19.92
CA THR A 120 3.45 -11.69 -20.53
C THR A 120 2.03 -11.49 -21.07
N GLY A 121 1.31 -10.48 -20.60
CA GLY A 121 -0.09 -10.26 -20.95
C GLY A 121 -1.08 -11.11 -20.15
N LEU A 122 -0.59 -11.94 -19.21
CA LEU A 122 -1.43 -12.83 -18.39
C LEU A 122 -2.52 -12.04 -17.62
N GLY A 123 -2.17 -10.89 -17.05
CA GLY A 123 -3.14 -10.05 -16.33
C GLY A 123 -4.31 -9.61 -17.22
N ARG A 124 -4.04 -9.23 -18.49
CA ARG A 124 -5.09 -8.88 -19.45
C ARG A 124 -5.96 -10.09 -19.78
N ARG A 125 -5.37 -11.25 -20.03
CA ARG A 125 -6.10 -12.50 -20.31
C ARG A 125 -7.04 -12.87 -19.15
N LEU A 126 -6.57 -12.82 -17.92
CA LEU A 126 -7.40 -13.11 -16.72
C LEU A 126 -8.59 -12.15 -16.64
N GLY A 127 -8.38 -10.85 -16.81
CA GLY A 127 -9.48 -9.88 -16.83
C GLY A 127 -10.51 -10.17 -17.90
N LEU A 128 -10.09 -10.46 -19.13
CA LEU A 128 -10.99 -10.81 -20.24
C LEU A 128 -11.74 -12.12 -19.97
N LEU A 129 -11.11 -13.13 -19.35
CA LEU A 129 -11.79 -14.36 -18.96
C LEU A 129 -12.94 -14.12 -17.98
N PHE A 130 -12.71 -13.29 -16.95
CA PHE A 130 -13.79 -12.94 -16.00
C PHE A 130 -14.91 -12.15 -16.68
N ILE A 131 -14.59 -11.23 -17.60
CA ILE A 131 -15.60 -10.48 -18.35
C ILE A 131 -16.37 -11.41 -19.30
N ALA A 132 -15.70 -12.34 -19.98
CA ALA A 132 -16.36 -13.33 -20.84
C ALA A 132 -17.33 -14.24 -20.06
N ALA A 133 -17.03 -14.52 -18.79
CA ALA A 133 -17.85 -15.33 -17.91
C ALA A 133 -19.04 -14.56 -17.31
N LEU A 134 -18.83 -13.32 -16.87
CA LEU A 134 -19.77 -12.58 -16.04
C LEU A 134 -20.37 -11.34 -16.72
N GLY A 135 -19.86 -10.92 -17.86
CA GLY A 135 -20.10 -9.61 -18.49
C GLY A 135 -21.45 -9.38 -19.15
N ARG A 136 -22.42 -10.31 -19.05
CA ARG A 136 -23.77 -10.14 -19.64
C ARG A 136 -24.56 -8.98 -19.04
N ARG A 137 -24.25 -8.59 -17.80
CA ARG A 137 -24.84 -7.45 -17.08
C ARG A 137 -23.73 -6.56 -16.56
N THR A 138 -23.97 -5.26 -16.48
CA THR A 138 -22.98 -4.30 -15.97
C THR A 138 -22.50 -4.63 -14.55
N ILE A 139 -23.39 -5.12 -13.68
CA ILE A 139 -23.00 -5.59 -12.35
C ILE A 139 -22.07 -6.82 -12.44
N GLY A 140 -22.31 -7.69 -13.41
CA GLY A 140 -21.43 -8.84 -13.66
C GLY A 140 -20.04 -8.44 -14.15
N ILE A 141 -19.93 -7.39 -14.98
CA ILE A 141 -18.63 -6.80 -15.33
C ILE A 141 -17.94 -6.29 -14.06
N GLY A 142 -18.69 -5.62 -13.16
CA GLY A 142 -18.17 -5.17 -11.87
C GLY A 142 -17.58 -6.33 -11.06
N TYR A 143 -18.28 -7.44 -10.93
CA TYR A 143 -17.75 -8.64 -10.27
C TYR A 143 -16.55 -9.24 -11.01
N GLY A 144 -16.56 -9.24 -12.35
CA GLY A 144 -15.41 -9.68 -13.14
C GLY A 144 -14.14 -8.88 -12.83
N ILE A 145 -14.26 -7.55 -12.69
CA ILE A 145 -13.19 -6.66 -12.26
C ILE A 145 -12.70 -7.04 -10.86
N VAL A 146 -13.63 -7.23 -9.91
CA VAL A 146 -13.31 -7.57 -8.51
C VAL A 146 -12.60 -8.91 -8.40
N PHE A 147 -13.06 -9.94 -9.11
CA PHE A 147 -12.41 -11.25 -9.09
C PHE A 147 -11.03 -11.24 -9.75
N CYS A 148 -10.84 -10.44 -10.82
CA CYS A 148 -9.54 -10.24 -11.40
C CYS A 148 -8.59 -9.56 -10.40
N GLU A 149 -9.06 -8.51 -9.73
CA GLU A 149 -8.32 -7.78 -8.70
C GLU A 149 -7.92 -8.71 -7.54
N LEU A 150 -8.87 -9.50 -7.04
CA LEU A 150 -8.67 -10.47 -5.97
C LEU A 150 -7.61 -11.52 -6.33
N LEU A 151 -7.70 -12.08 -7.54
CA LEU A 151 -6.76 -13.11 -8.00
C LEU A 151 -5.34 -12.56 -8.14
N LEU A 152 -5.19 -11.32 -8.60
CA LEU A 152 -3.87 -10.70 -8.81
C LEU A 152 -3.25 -10.17 -7.52
N ALA A 153 -4.05 -9.83 -6.50
CA ALA A 153 -3.60 -9.16 -5.29
C ALA A 153 -2.49 -9.89 -4.53
N PRO A 154 -2.52 -11.22 -4.33
CA PRO A 154 -1.50 -11.93 -3.57
C PRO A 154 -0.07 -11.81 -4.10
N VAL A 155 0.09 -11.63 -5.42
CA VAL A 155 1.40 -11.64 -6.10
C VAL A 155 1.75 -10.33 -6.80
N THR A 156 0.90 -9.30 -6.66
CA THR A 156 1.15 -7.99 -7.26
C THR A 156 1.24 -6.93 -6.17
N PRO A 157 2.42 -6.65 -5.60
CA PRO A 157 2.56 -5.76 -4.44
C PRO A 157 2.44 -4.26 -4.76
N SER A 158 2.12 -3.93 -5.98
CA SER A 158 1.80 -2.58 -6.40
C SER A 158 0.31 -2.50 -6.74
N ASN A 159 -0.46 -1.92 -5.85
CA ASN A 159 -1.87 -1.60 -6.08
C ASN A 159 -2.05 -0.72 -7.32
N THR A 160 -1.11 0.19 -7.59
CA THR A 160 -1.10 1.03 -8.79
C THR A 160 -0.90 0.22 -10.06
N ALA A 161 0.06 -0.71 -10.08
CA ALA A 161 0.29 -1.58 -11.23
C ALA A 161 -0.91 -2.50 -11.49
N ARG A 162 -1.56 -3.00 -10.45
CA ARG A 162 -2.70 -3.92 -10.53
C ARG A 162 -3.96 -3.21 -11.01
N ALA A 163 -4.50 -2.28 -10.23
CA ALA A 163 -5.75 -1.61 -10.59
C ALA A 163 -5.58 -0.54 -11.69
N GLY A 164 -4.47 0.22 -11.67
CA GLY A 164 -4.21 1.27 -12.65
C GLY A 164 -3.59 0.75 -13.95
N GLY A 165 -2.67 -0.21 -13.84
CA GLY A 165 -1.89 -0.67 -15.00
C GLY A 165 -2.47 -1.88 -15.72
N ILE A 166 -3.22 -2.76 -15.04
CA ILE A 166 -3.81 -3.97 -15.64
C ILE A 166 -5.32 -3.80 -15.82
N ILE A 167 -6.05 -3.51 -14.75
CA ILE A 167 -7.51 -3.56 -14.76
C ILE A 167 -8.12 -2.31 -15.39
N HIS A 168 -7.61 -1.12 -15.10
CA HIS A 168 -8.14 0.13 -15.64
C HIS A 168 -8.15 0.20 -17.17
N PRO A 169 -7.10 -0.21 -17.93
CA PRO A 169 -7.15 -0.27 -19.38
C PRO A 169 -8.25 -1.19 -19.92
N ILE A 170 -8.48 -2.34 -19.27
CA ILE A 170 -9.56 -3.28 -19.64
C ILE A 170 -10.91 -2.62 -19.41
N MET A 171 -11.13 -2.03 -18.24
CA MET A 171 -12.34 -1.29 -17.89
C MET A 171 -12.62 -0.18 -18.92
N LYS A 172 -11.60 0.62 -19.26
CA LYS A 172 -11.72 1.71 -20.23
C LYS A 172 -12.09 1.18 -21.64
N SER A 173 -11.50 0.07 -22.08
CA SER A 173 -11.83 -0.54 -23.35
C SER A 173 -13.29 -0.99 -23.40
N ILE A 174 -13.79 -1.60 -22.32
CA ILE A 174 -15.19 -1.99 -22.20
C ILE A 174 -16.10 -0.75 -22.20
N ALA A 175 -15.78 0.30 -21.40
CA ALA A 175 -16.55 1.52 -21.39
C ALA A 175 -16.68 2.15 -22.78
N ASN A 176 -15.57 2.18 -23.53
CA ASN A 176 -15.55 2.69 -24.91
C ASN A 176 -16.41 1.85 -25.86
N ALA A 177 -16.42 0.51 -25.71
CA ALA A 177 -17.26 -0.38 -26.52
C ALA A 177 -18.77 -0.13 -26.33
N PHE A 178 -19.15 0.50 -25.21
CA PHE A 178 -20.51 0.93 -24.93
C PHE A 178 -20.74 2.44 -25.12
N ASP A 179 -19.86 3.14 -25.85
CA ASP A 179 -19.90 4.62 -26.01
C ASP A 179 -20.01 5.37 -24.68
N SER A 180 -19.43 4.82 -23.62
CA SER A 180 -19.36 5.48 -22.33
C SER A 180 -18.07 6.30 -22.26
N ASP A 181 -18.18 7.59 -22.57
CA ASP A 181 -17.06 8.51 -22.73
C ASP A 181 -17.33 9.82 -21.97
N PRO A 182 -16.48 10.20 -21.01
CA PRO A 182 -16.60 11.46 -20.28
C PRO A 182 -16.58 12.70 -21.20
N ALA A 183 -15.82 12.67 -22.30
CA ALA A 183 -15.76 13.79 -23.25
C ALA A 183 -17.08 14.02 -23.99
N LYS A 184 -17.93 12.98 -24.08
CA LYS A 184 -19.25 13.03 -24.70
C LYS A 184 -20.40 13.21 -23.68
N GLY A 185 -20.09 13.27 -22.38
CA GLY A 185 -21.11 13.32 -21.32
C GLY A 185 -21.88 12.01 -21.13
N THR A 186 -21.31 10.88 -21.58
CA THR A 186 -21.95 9.56 -21.51
C THR A 186 -21.30 8.63 -20.49
N GLU A 187 -20.53 9.19 -19.56
CA GLU A 187 -19.80 8.46 -18.53
C GLU A 187 -20.70 7.56 -17.67
N ARG A 188 -21.98 7.92 -17.52
CA ARG A 188 -22.95 7.19 -16.69
C ARG A 188 -23.49 5.91 -17.35
N ARG A 189 -23.27 5.72 -18.65
CA ARG A 189 -23.75 4.50 -19.34
C ARG A 189 -23.24 3.26 -18.63
N VAL A 190 -21.92 3.10 -18.51
CA VAL A 190 -21.27 2.03 -17.74
C VAL A 190 -19.98 2.50 -17.04
N GLY A 191 -19.25 3.45 -17.63
CA GLY A 191 -17.88 3.80 -17.26
C GLY A 191 -17.75 4.32 -15.83
N ARG A 192 -18.67 5.17 -15.36
CA ARG A 192 -18.66 5.70 -13.99
C ARG A 192 -18.75 4.57 -12.95
N TYR A 193 -19.69 3.65 -13.15
CA TYR A 193 -19.85 2.51 -12.24
C TYR A 193 -18.60 1.60 -12.24
N LEU A 194 -18.09 1.26 -13.42
CA LEU A 194 -16.93 0.38 -13.55
C LEU A 194 -15.65 1.02 -13.00
N ALA A 195 -15.46 2.34 -13.19
CA ALA A 195 -14.33 3.08 -12.62
C ALA A 195 -14.38 3.08 -11.09
N LEU A 196 -15.57 3.27 -10.50
CA LEU A 196 -15.76 3.18 -9.06
C LEU A 196 -15.51 1.77 -8.53
N VAL A 197 -16.02 0.73 -9.20
CA VAL A 197 -15.77 -0.66 -8.81
C VAL A 197 -14.27 -0.99 -8.86
N ASN A 198 -13.57 -0.61 -9.94
CA ASN A 198 -12.12 -0.80 -10.05
C ASN A 198 -11.38 -0.09 -8.91
N TYR A 199 -11.76 1.15 -8.61
CA TYR A 199 -11.13 1.91 -7.57
C TYR A 199 -11.38 1.36 -6.17
N HIS A 200 -12.63 1.07 -5.80
CA HIS A 200 -13.00 0.62 -4.46
C HIS A 200 -12.69 -0.85 -4.18
N GLY A 201 -12.54 -1.69 -5.22
CA GLY A 201 -12.03 -3.06 -5.07
C GLY A 201 -10.58 -3.11 -4.62
N ASN A 202 -9.77 -2.19 -5.11
CA ASN A 202 -8.34 -2.16 -4.85
C ASN A 202 -7.94 -1.94 -3.37
N PRO A 203 -8.54 -1.00 -2.59
CA PRO A 203 -8.31 -0.87 -1.16
C PRO A 203 -8.62 -2.14 -0.36
N ILE A 204 -9.73 -2.81 -0.69
CA ILE A 204 -10.16 -4.02 0.03
C ILE A 204 -9.17 -5.16 -0.23
N THR A 205 -8.82 -5.44 -1.50
CA THR A 205 -7.85 -6.48 -1.84
C THR A 205 -6.46 -6.15 -1.32
N SER A 206 -6.11 -4.86 -1.23
CA SER A 206 -4.85 -4.39 -0.63
C SER A 206 -4.78 -4.69 0.86
N ALA A 207 -5.88 -4.64 1.59
CA ALA A 207 -5.93 -5.05 2.99
C ALA A 207 -5.86 -6.57 3.18
N MET A 208 -6.34 -7.36 2.19
CA MET A 208 -6.48 -8.82 2.32
C MET A 208 -5.18 -9.60 2.31
N PHE A 209 -4.15 -9.13 1.62
CA PHE A 209 -2.89 -9.88 1.45
C PHE A 209 -1.69 -9.03 1.82
N LEU A 210 -0.78 -9.60 2.59
CA LEU A 210 0.46 -8.94 3.03
C LEU A 210 1.23 -8.36 1.83
N THR A 211 1.31 -9.10 0.75
CA THR A 211 2.03 -8.71 -0.48
C THR A 211 1.22 -7.84 -1.44
N ALA A 212 0.00 -7.40 -1.10
CA ALA A 212 -0.85 -6.66 -2.04
C ALA A 212 -0.51 -5.17 -2.20
N THR A 213 0.19 -4.60 -1.23
CA THR A 213 0.71 -3.21 -1.28
C THR A 213 1.96 -3.06 -0.43
N ALA A 214 2.84 -2.15 -0.80
CA ALA A 214 4.08 -1.88 -0.09
C ALA A 214 3.90 -1.33 1.34
N ALA A 215 2.71 -0.80 1.67
CA ALA A 215 2.40 -0.34 3.02
C ALA A 215 2.20 -1.48 4.04
N ASN A 216 1.73 -2.65 3.58
CA ASN A 216 1.38 -3.77 4.48
C ASN A 216 2.57 -4.36 5.24
N PRO A 217 3.71 -4.66 4.61
CA PRO A 217 4.86 -5.14 5.35
C PRO A 217 5.41 -4.12 6.35
N LEU A 218 5.29 -2.82 6.06
CA LEU A 218 5.62 -1.77 7.03
C LEU A 218 4.66 -1.80 8.23
N ALA A 219 3.35 -1.96 7.96
CA ALA A 219 2.34 -2.13 8.99
C ALA A 219 2.61 -3.38 9.85
N LEU A 220 3.02 -4.48 9.20
CA LEU A 220 3.41 -5.71 9.89
C LEU A 220 4.59 -5.50 10.85
N ALA A 221 5.65 -4.82 10.38
CA ALA A 221 6.80 -4.50 11.21
C ALA A 221 6.40 -3.66 12.44
N TYR A 222 5.57 -2.65 12.23
CA TYR A 222 5.09 -1.78 13.31
C TYR A 222 4.17 -2.49 14.32
N VAL A 223 3.35 -3.43 13.86
CA VAL A 223 2.54 -4.26 14.76
C VAL A 223 3.42 -5.17 15.61
N ALA A 224 4.41 -5.82 15.00
CA ALA A 224 5.36 -6.66 15.73
C ALA A 224 6.13 -5.84 16.80
N GLU A 225 6.55 -4.63 16.46
CA GLU A 225 7.24 -3.71 17.37
C GLU A 225 6.33 -3.24 18.49
N ALA A 226 5.14 -2.70 18.19
CA ALA A 226 4.21 -2.17 19.17
C ALA A 226 3.65 -3.24 20.12
N SER A 227 3.51 -4.49 19.64
CA SER A 227 3.06 -5.62 20.45
C SER A 227 4.18 -6.26 21.28
N GLY A 228 5.44 -5.77 21.19
CA GLY A 228 6.57 -6.42 21.81
C GLY A 228 6.80 -7.86 21.30
N GLY A 229 6.39 -8.15 20.06
CA GLY A 229 6.47 -9.46 19.45
C GLY A 229 5.32 -10.43 19.83
N ALA A 230 4.32 -9.98 20.61
CA ALA A 230 3.19 -10.83 20.99
C ALA A 230 2.28 -11.19 19.81
N LEU A 231 2.10 -10.26 18.86
CA LEU A 231 1.36 -10.51 17.62
C LEU A 231 2.34 -10.59 16.43
N GLN A 232 2.62 -11.80 16.01
CA GLN A 232 3.44 -12.07 14.82
C GLN A 232 2.56 -12.65 13.71
N LEU A 233 2.35 -11.87 12.65
CA LEU A 233 1.61 -12.32 11.49
C LEU A 233 2.59 -12.79 10.41
N THR A 234 2.34 -13.98 9.89
CA THR A 234 2.97 -14.50 8.68
C THR A 234 2.14 -14.10 7.46
N TRP A 235 2.62 -14.38 6.25
CA TRP A 235 1.82 -14.18 5.04
C TRP A 235 0.47 -14.92 5.10
N VAL A 236 0.49 -16.19 5.61
CA VAL A 236 -0.72 -17.03 5.75
C VAL A 236 -1.65 -16.49 6.81
N THR A 237 -1.14 -16.20 8.00
CA THR A 237 -2.00 -15.75 9.11
C THR A 237 -2.61 -14.38 8.82
N TRP A 238 -1.90 -13.50 8.09
CA TRP A 238 -2.47 -12.26 7.57
C TRP A 238 -3.62 -12.55 6.60
N ALA A 239 -3.39 -13.41 5.58
CA ALA A 239 -4.42 -13.75 4.61
C ALA A 239 -5.63 -14.40 5.27
N VAL A 240 -5.42 -15.35 6.21
CA VAL A 240 -6.49 -16.00 6.96
C VAL A 240 -7.26 -14.99 7.81
N ALA A 241 -6.60 -14.06 8.48
CA ALA A 241 -7.27 -13.04 9.27
C ALA A 241 -8.15 -12.12 8.41
N MET A 242 -7.68 -11.76 7.22
CA MET A 242 -8.34 -10.74 6.37
C MET A 242 -9.30 -11.32 5.33
N ILE A 243 -9.25 -12.63 5.03
CA ILE A 243 -10.02 -13.22 3.90
C ILE A 243 -11.53 -13.12 4.11
N VAL A 244 -12.03 -13.41 5.31
CA VAL A 244 -13.49 -13.43 5.56
C VAL A 244 -14.07 -12.01 5.50
N PRO A 245 -13.60 -11.02 6.29
CA PRO A 245 -14.12 -9.66 6.18
C PRO A 245 -13.87 -9.06 4.80
N GLY A 246 -12.73 -9.35 4.17
CA GLY A 246 -12.41 -8.88 2.83
C GLY A 246 -13.34 -9.42 1.76
N LEU A 247 -13.68 -10.72 1.79
CA LEU A 247 -14.63 -11.30 0.85
C LEU A 247 -16.03 -10.72 1.03
N VAL A 248 -16.49 -10.53 2.26
CA VAL A 248 -17.80 -9.89 2.52
C VAL A 248 -17.79 -8.46 1.95
N ALA A 249 -16.75 -7.69 2.22
CA ALA A 249 -16.61 -6.33 1.68
C ALA A 249 -16.58 -6.33 0.13
N LEU A 250 -15.81 -7.24 -0.51
CA LEU A 250 -15.73 -7.35 -1.96
C LEU A 250 -17.05 -7.78 -2.61
N MET A 251 -17.83 -8.64 -1.96
CA MET A 251 -19.13 -9.05 -2.49
C MET A 251 -20.18 -7.95 -2.35
N LEU A 252 -20.17 -7.20 -1.28
CA LEU A 252 -21.11 -6.10 -1.05
C LEU A 252 -20.77 -4.84 -1.84
N MET A 253 -19.50 -4.53 -2.05
CA MET A 253 -19.05 -3.29 -2.67
C MET A 253 -19.65 -3.03 -4.07
N PRO A 254 -19.66 -3.97 -5.03
CA PRO A 254 -20.29 -3.73 -6.33
C PRO A 254 -21.80 -3.48 -6.23
N LEU A 255 -22.50 -4.13 -5.29
CA LEU A 255 -23.93 -3.92 -5.04
C LEU A 255 -24.20 -2.53 -4.48
N VAL A 256 -23.43 -2.11 -3.49
CA VAL A 256 -23.55 -0.78 -2.89
C VAL A 256 -23.30 0.30 -3.94
N LEU A 257 -22.25 0.16 -4.74
CA LEU A 257 -21.95 1.09 -5.82
C LEU A 257 -23.02 1.09 -6.92
N TYR A 258 -23.64 -0.07 -7.18
CA TYR A 258 -24.74 -0.17 -8.14
C TYR A 258 -25.98 0.62 -7.69
N VAL A 259 -26.20 0.75 -6.38
CA VAL A 259 -27.26 1.56 -5.80
C VAL A 259 -26.91 3.05 -5.75
N ILE A 260 -25.69 3.38 -5.32
CA ILE A 260 -25.26 4.76 -5.12
C ILE A 260 -24.94 5.48 -6.46
N ALA A 261 -24.37 4.73 -7.40
CA ALA A 261 -23.94 5.22 -8.71
C ALA A 261 -24.41 4.27 -9.82
N PRO A 262 -25.73 4.10 -10.00
CA PRO A 262 -26.29 3.13 -10.94
C PRO A 262 -25.82 3.41 -12.37
N PRO A 263 -25.44 2.36 -13.14
CA PRO A 263 -25.23 2.51 -14.57
C PRO A 263 -26.54 2.67 -15.31
N GLU A 264 -26.54 3.44 -16.39
CA GLU A 264 -27.71 3.58 -17.26
C GLU A 264 -27.98 2.30 -18.06
N LEU A 265 -26.93 1.66 -18.57
CA LEU A 265 -27.01 0.37 -19.22
C LEU A 265 -26.85 -0.75 -18.18
N LYS A 266 -27.88 -1.55 -18.01
CA LYS A 266 -27.90 -2.66 -17.06
C LYS A 266 -27.50 -3.99 -17.70
N GLU A 267 -27.81 -4.15 -18.98
CA GLU A 267 -27.50 -5.33 -19.79
C GLU A 267 -26.37 -5.02 -20.77
N THR A 268 -25.36 -5.88 -20.82
CA THR A 268 -24.14 -5.67 -21.57
C THR A 268 -23.67 -6.96 -22.28
N PRO A 269 -24.55 -7.61 -23.11
CA PRO A 269 -24.19 -8.85 -23.81
C PRO A 269 -22.96 -8.68 -24.71
N ASP A 270 -22.78 -7.48 -25.31
CA ASP A 270 -21.67 -7.16 -26.19
C ASP A 270 -20.32 -7.16 -25.46
N ALA A 271 -20.28 -6.98 -24.14
CA ALA A 271 -19.06 -7.12 -23.35
C ALA A 271 -18.50 -8.55 -23.41
N VAL A 272 -19.39 -9.56 -23.41
CA VAL A 272 -18.98 -10.96 -23.51
C VAL A 272 -18.41 -11.22 -24.91
N THR A 273 -19.08 -10.71 -25.96
CA THR A 273 -18.63 -10.83 -27.36
C THR A 273 -17.27 -10.14 -27.55
N TYR A 274 -17.13 -8.92 -27.03
CA TYR A 274 -15.86 -8.18 -27.03
C TYR A 274 -14.76 -8.97 -26.32
N ALA A 275 -14.99 -9.44 -25.09
CA ALA A 275 -13.99 -10.18 -24.34
C ALA A 275 -13.57 -11.48 -25.05
N ARG A 276 -14.52 -12.20 -25.66
CA ARG A 276 -14.22 -13.41 -26.44
C ARG A 276 -13.42 -13.12 -27.71
N SER A 277 -13.75 -12.03 -28.44
CA SER A 277 -12.99 -11.63 -29.63
C SER A 277 -11.55 -11.23 -29.27
N GLU A 278 -11.36 -10.50 -28.16
CA GLU A 278 -10.02 -10.15 -27.67
C GLU A 278 -9.22 -11.38 -27.22
N LEU A 279 -9.87 -12.33 -26.54
CA LEU A 279 -9.24 -13.61 -26.17
C LEU A 279 -8.86 -14.43 -27.40
N ALA A 280 -9.72 -14.46 -28.43
CA ALA A 280 -9.43 -15.11 -29.69
C ALA A 280 -8.26 -14.45 -30.42
N ALA A 281 -8.19 -13.11 -30.42
CA ALA A 281 -7.06 -12.36 -30.98
C ALA A 281 -5.74 -12.60 -30.22
N MET A 282 -5.80 -12.83 -28.89
CA MET A 282 -4.63 -13.24 -28.11
C MET A 282 -4.16 -14.66 -28.41
N GLY A 283 -5.01 -15.51 -29.01
CA GLY A 283 -4.73 -16.91 -29.29
C GLY A 283 -4.55 -17.78 -28.05
N SER A 284 -3.87 -18.93 -28.21
CA SER A 284 -3.49 -19.81 -27.09
C SER A 284 -2.50 -19.11 -26.16
N MET A 285 -2.38 -19.61 -24.92
CA MET A 285 -1.38 -19.09 -23.96
C MET A 285 0.03 -19.24 -24.54
N SER A 286 0.76 -18.13 -24.55
CA SER A 286 2.17 -18.13 -24.94
C SER A 286 3.03 -18.90 -23.93
N PRO A 287 4.21 -19.42 -24.30
CA PRO A 287 5.12 -20.04 -23.33
C PRO A 287 5.44 -19.16 -22.11
N LYS A 288 5.55 -17.85 -22.32
CA LYS A 288 5.79 -16.89 -21.22
C LYS A 288 4.58 -16.74 -20.30
N GLU A 289 3.35 -16.77 -20.84
CA GLU A 289 2.13 -16.79 -20.02
C GLU A 289 2.02 -18.08 -19.19
N ILE A 290 2.37 -19.23 -19.78
CA ILE A 290 2.39 -20.52 -19.07
C ILE A 290 3.40 -20.50 -17.92
N VAL A 291 4.62 -20.05 -18.18
CA VAL A 291 5.66 -19.90 -17.17
C VAL A 291 5.19 -18.97 -16.06
N MET A 292 4.62 -17.82 -16.40
CA MET A 292 4.12 -16.87 -15.40
C MET A 292 2.99 -17.48 -14.54
N THR A 293 2.07 -18.22 -15.17
CA THR A 293 0.98 -18.91 -14.48
C THR A 293 1.50 -19.99 -13.54
N ALA A 294 2.47 -20.79 -13.98
CA ALA A 294 3.10 -21.81 -13.15
C ALA A 294 3.85 -21.18 -11.97
N THR A 295 4.67 -20.14 -12.24
CA THR A 295 5.37 -19.40 -11.18
C THR A 295 4.39 -18.82 -10.16
N PHE A 296 3.30 -18.21 -10.62
CA PHE A 296 2.24 -17.68 -9.78
C PHE A 296 1.64 -18.77 -8.87
N GLY A 297 1.28 -19.94 -9.45
CA GLY A 297 0.75 -21.06 -8.68
C GLY A 297 1.72 -21.60 -7.65
N VAL A 298 3.00 -21.75 -8.02
CA VAL A 298 4.06 -22.21 -7.11
C VAL A 298 4.25 -21.22 -5.95
N LEU A 299 4.33 -19.92 -6.24
CA LEU A 299 4.46 -18.90 -5.21
C LEU A 299 3.32 -18.95 -4.20
N LEU A 300 2.06 -19.06 -4.68
CA LEU A 300 0.91 -19.17 -3.79
C LEU A 300 0.97 -20.42 -2.91
N LEU A 301 1.33 -21.57 -3.47
CA LEU A 301 1.46 -22.83 -2.71
C LEU A 301 2.57 -22.75 -1.65
N LEU A 302 3.70 -22.13 -1.98
CA LEU A 302 4.81 -21.95 -1.07
C LEU A 302 4.50 -20.93 0.02
N TRP A 303 3.93 -19.78 -0.30
CA TRP A 303 3.49 -18.79 0.69
C TRP A 303 2.34 -19.30 1.57
N ALA A 304 1.47 -20.14 1.04
CA ALA A 304 0.43 -20.83 1.81
C ALA A 304 0.98 -21.98 2.68
N ASN A 305 2.31 -22.20 2.70
CA ASN A 305 2.96 -23.27 3.46
C ASN A 305 2.47 -24.68 3.12
N VAL A 306 1.90 -24.89 1.93
CA VAL A 306 1.36 -26.20 1.51
C VAL A 306 2.39 -27.32 1.62
N PRO A 307 3.66 -27.15 1.17
CA PRO A 307 4.67 -28.19 1.35
C PRO A 307 4.93 -28.54 2.82
N ALA A 308 4.96 -27.55 3.71
CA ALA A 308 5.14 -27.78 5.14
C ALA A 308 3.95 -28.53 5.77
N MET A 309 2.73 -28.27 5.29
CA MET A 309 1.52 -28.99 5.72
C MET A 309 1.53 -30.47 5.30
N ILE A 310 2.12 -30.77 4.13
CA ILE A 310 2.13 -32.14 3.56
C ILE A 310 3.34 -32.93 4.04
N PHE A 311 4.53 -32.32 4.01
CA PHE A 311 5.81 -33.01 4.23
C PHE A 311 6.47 -32.68 5.58
N GLY A 312 5.85 -31.80 6.37
CA GLY A 312 6.33 -31.45 7.72
C GLY A 312 7.10 -30.12 7.79
N PRO A 313 7.40 -29.65 9.03
CA PRO A 313 7.95 -28.31 9.29
C PRO A 313 9.29 -28.01 8.61
N ALA A 314 10.07 -29.02 8.26
CA ALA A 314 11.36 -28.86 7.54
C ALA A 314 11.19 -28.22 6.16
N PHE A 315 9.98 -28.23 5.59
CA PHE A 315 9.65 -27.62 4.31
C PHE A 315 9.03 -26.22 4.45
N LEU A 316 9.05 -25.64 5.65
CA LEU A 316 8.65 -24.25 5.85
C LEU A 316 9.74 -23.33 5.28
N LEU A 317 9.34 -22.49 4.31
CA LEU A 317 10.23 -21.53 3.67
C LEU A 317 9.92 -20.11 4.14
N ASP A 318 10.98 -19.30 4.31
CA ASP A 318 10.82 -17.87 4.53
C ASP A 318 10.13 -17.23 3.31
N PRO A 319 9.12 -16.32 3.50
CA PRO A 319 8.40 -15.70 2.41
C PRO A 319 9.30 -14.95 1.42
N THR A 320 10.42 -14.38 1.88
CA THR A 320 11.39 -13.68 1.03
C THR A 320 12.16 -14.66 0.16
N ALA A 321 12.56 -15.81 0.74
CA ALA A 321 13.21 -16.89 -0.03
C ALA A 321 12.27 -17.41 -1.14
N VAL A 322 10.98 -17.55 -0.84
CA VAL A 322 9.95 -17.91 -1.84
C VAL A 322 9.88 -16.88 -2.97
N ALA A 323 9.90 -15.58 -2.64
CA ALA A 323 9.94 -14.53 -3.65
C ALA A 323 11.19 -14.62 -4.54
N PHE A 324 12.39 -14.87 -3.96
CA PHE A 324 13.61 -15.09 -4.73
C PHE A 324 13.49 -16.27 -5.70
N ILE A 325 12.91 -17.40 -5.26
CA ILE A 325 12.64 -18.55 -6.13
C ILE A 325 11.79 -18.14 -7.33
N GLY A 326 10.72 -17.38 -7.11
CA GLY A 326 9.83 -16.90 -8.17
C GLY A 326 10.54 -15.99 -9.16
N LEU A 327 11.29 -15.00 -8.68
CA LEU A 327 12.07 -14.10 -9.55
C LEU A 327 13.11 -14.88 -10.36
N PHE A 328 13.85 -15.78 -9.72
CA PHE A 328 14.85 -16.62 -10.38
C PHE A 328 14.22 -17.50 -11.47
N ALA A 329 13.07 -18.12 -11.19
CA ALA A 329 12.34 -18.92 -12.18
C ALA A 329 11.95 -18.09 -13.41
N LEU A 330 11.47 -16.86 -13.22
CA LEU A 330 11.12 -15.97 -14.34
C LEU A 330 12.34 -15.55 -15.18
N LEU A 331 13.49 -15.36 -14.54
CA LEU A 331 14.75 -15.01 -15.21
C LEU A 331 15.32 -16.16 -16.01
N ILE A 332 15.47 -17.35 -15.43
CA ILE A 332 16.05 -18.50 -16.14
C ILE A 332 15.19 -19.02 -17.29
N THR A 333 13.87 -18.79 -17.20
CA THR A 333 12.94 -19.15 -18.29
C THR A 333 12.79 -18.06 -19.34
N GLY A 334 13.39 -16.88 -19.15
CA GLY A 334 13.31 -15.75 -20.06
C GLY A 334 11.91 -15.10 -20.13
N ALA A 335 11.04 -15.35 -19.15
CA ALA A 335 9.77 -14.64 -19.03
C ALA A 335 9.99 -13.15 -18.78
N ILE A 336 11.01 -12.83 -17.96
CA ILE A 336 11.60 -11.50 -17.81
C ILE A 336 13.12 -11.59 -18.02
N THR A 337 13.75 -10.46 -18.35
CA THR A 337 15.20 -10.36 -18.55
C THR A 337 15.85 -9.61 -17.38
N TRP A 338 17.18 -9.70 -17.26
CA TRP A 338 17.93 -8.93 -16.28
C TRP A 338 17.81 -7.42 -16.54
N ASP A 339 17.77 -6.99 -17.81
CA ASP A 339 17.54 -5.59 -18.16
C ASP A 339 16.17 -5.09 -17.72
N ASP A 340 15.15 -5.94 -17.72
CA ASP A 340 13.84 -5.62 -17.17
C ASP A 340 13.92 -5.37 -15.67
N VAL A 341 14.66 -6.21 -14.96
CA VAL A 341 14.90 -6.04 -13.51
C VAL A 341 15.60 -4.72 -13.23
N LEU A 342 16.68 -4.42 -13.96
CA LEU A 342 17.45 -3.17 -13.78
C LEU A 342 16.63 -1.92 -14.14
N SER A 343 15.73 -2.01 -15.10
CA SER A 343 14.90 -0.89 -15.56
C SER A 343 13.60 -0.67 -14.76
N GLU A 344 13.22 -1.59 -13.84
CA GLU A 344 12.03 -1.41 -13.01
C GLU A 344 12.29 -0.42 -11.86
N LYS A 345 12.20 0.86 -12.21
CA LYS A 345 12.51 1.98 -11.30
C LYS A 345 11.72 1.94 -10.01
N SER A 346 10.46 1.44 -10.04
CA SER A 346 9.62 1.42 -8.85
C SER A 346 10.12 0.44 -7.79
N ALA A 347 10.75 -0.67 -8.19
CA ALA A 347 11.36 -1.63 -7.27
C ALA A 347 12.56 -1.02 -6.54
N TRP A 348 13.46 -0.38 -7.29
CA TRP A 348 14.66 0.24 -6.73
C TRP A 348 14.35 1.48 -5.90
N ASP A 349 13.41 2.33 -6.35
CA ASP A 349 12.93 3.46 -5.54
C ASP A 349 12.33 2.97 -4.22
N THR A 350 11.56 1.86 -4.26
CA THR A 350 11.00 1.24 -3.05
C THR A 350 12.09 0.77 -2.09
N LEU A 351 13.16 0.16 -2.57
CA LEU A 351 14.29 -0.25 -1.73
C LEU A 351 14.82 0.93 -0.90
N PHE A 352 15.06 2.07 -1.55
CA PHE A 352 15.62 3.24 -0.88
C PHE A 352 14.67 3.86 0.15
N TRP A 353 13.44 4.20 -0.26
CA TRP A 353 12.56 4.90 0.66
C TRP A 353 12.07 4.00 1.80
N PHE A 354 11.83 2.72 1.51
CA PHE A 354 11.37 1.80 2.55
C PHE A 354 12.49 1.48 3.54
N GLY A 355 13.71 1.21 3.05
CA GLY A 355 14.87 1.02 3.92
C GLY A 355 15.10 2.20 4.86
N ALA A 356 15.05 3.43 4.35
CA ALA A 356 15.23 4.62 5.17
C ALA A 356 14.13 4.82 6.21
N LEU A 357 12.85 4.58 5.84
CA LEU A 357 11.73 4.75 6.77
C LEU A 357 11.76 3.70 7.88
N VAL A 358 12.05 2.44 7.56
CA VAL A 358 12.22 1.38 8.57
C VAL A 358 13.40 1.70 9.48
N MET A 359 14.53 2.11 8.94
CA MET A 359 15.70 2.54 9.73
C MET A 359 15.33 3.64 10.71
N MET A 360 14.64 4.69 10.25
CA MET A 360 14.25 5.80 11.14
C MET A 360 13.30 5.34 12.23
N ALA A 361 12.33 4.46 11.93
CA ALA A 361 11.42 3.90 12.91
C ALA A 361 12.16 3.07 13.99
N ASP A 362 13.06 2.18 13.56
CA ASP A 362 13.90 1.39 14.47
C ASP A 362 14.75 2.29 15.38
N GLN A 363 15.33 3.35 14.84
CA GLN A 363 16.13 4.28 15.63
C GLN A 363 15.30 5.14 16.59
N LEU A 364 14.10 5.57 16.21
CA LEU A 364 13.17 6.25 17.11
C LEU A 364 12.82 5.38 18.33
N ASN A 365 12.63 4.09 18.11
CA ASN A 365 12.36 3.14 19.19
C ASN A 365 13.60 2.95 20.07
N LYS A 366 14.78 2.66 19.51
CA LYS A 366 16.03 2.47 20.25
C LYS A 366 16.41 3.70 21.09
N LEU A 367 16.14 4.89 20.59
CA LEU A 367 16.42 6.16 21.28
C LEU A 367 15.30 6.59 22.24
N GLY A 368 14.33 5.72 22.53
CA GLY A 368 13.29 5.94 23.54
C GLY A 368 12.19 6.93 23.14
N VAL A 369 12.19 7.43 21.90
CA VAL A 369 11.20 8.43 21.44
C VAL A 369 9.78 7.86 21.46
N ILE A 370 9.62 6.61 21.04
CA ILE A 370 8.31 5.94 21.03
C ILE A 370 7.75 5.78 22.44
N ALA A 371 8.58 5.34 23.39
CA ALA A 371 8.19 5.20 24.80
C ALA A 371 7.80 6.55 25.43
N TRP A 372 8.60 7.59 25.18
CA TRP A 372 8.32 8.96 25.64
C TRP A 372 6.99 9.51 25.11
N PHE A 373 6.75 9.39 23.79
CA PHE A 373 5.52 9.82 23.15
C PHE A 373 4.30 9.08 23.71
N SER A 374 4.42 7.78 23.88
CA SER A 374 3.32 6.92 24.33
C SER A 374 2.92 7.21 25.79
N GLU A 375 3.88 7.48 26.67
CA GLU A 375 3.56 7.84 28.07
C GLU A 375 2.86 9.21 28.15
N GLY A 376 3.25 10.17 27.31
CA GLY A 376 2.54 11.45 27.18
C GLY A 376 1.10 11.28 26.68
N MET A 377 0.90 10.45 25.67
CA MET A 377 -0.44 10.15 25.14
C MET A 377 -1.32 9.39 26.12
N LYS A 378 -0.75 8.42 26.86
CA LYS A 378 -1.45 7.69 27.92
C LYS A 378 -2.03 8.64 28.97
N THR A 379 -1.23 9.60 29.44
CA THR A 379 -1.68 10.61 30.39
C THR A 379 -2.81 11.46 29.81
N ALA A 380 -2.71 11.89 28.54
CA ALA A 380 -3.74 12.70 27.90
C ALA A 380 -5.07 11.94 27.70
N ILE A 381 -5.04 10.67 27.30
CA ILE A 381 -6.24 9.84 27.10
C ILE A 381 -6.87 9.46 28.46
N ALA A 382 -6.05 9.12 29.44
CA ALA A 382 -6.54 8.84 30.79
C ALA A 382 -7.29 10.03 31.37
N SER A 383 -6.84 11.27 31.14
CA SER A 383 -7.53 12.49 31.55
C SER A 383 -8.87 12.71 30.85
N ALA A 384 -9.08 12.13 29.67
CA ALA A 384 -10.34 12.20 28.91
C ALA A 384 -11.40 11.19 29.39
N GLY A 385 -11.06 10.27 30.31
CA GLY A 385 -12.00 9.31 30.91
C GLY A 385 -12.56 8.27 29.88
N LEU A 386 -11.90 8.02 28.75
CA LEU A 386 -12.36 7.08 27.74
C LEU A 386 -12.06 5.63 28.18
N GLY A 387 -13.08 4.76 28.07
CA GLY A 387 -12.87 3.31 28.14
C GLY A 387 -12.00 2.80 26.99
N TRP A 388 -11.46 1.60 27.12
CA TRP A 388 -10.55 1.02 26.12
C TRP A 388 -11.22 0.82 24.75
N GLU A 389 -12.51 0.45 24.72
CA GLU A 389 -13.27 0.27 23.47
C GLU A 389 -13.36 1.58 22.67
N MET A 390 -13.73 2.68 23.38
CA MET A 390 -13.81 3.99 22.74
C MET A 390 -12.43 4.48 22.33
N THR A 391 -11.40 4.21 23.11
CA THR A 391 -9.99 4.50 22.75
C THR A 391 -9.61 3.79 21.46
N ALA A 392 -9.90 2.48 21.32
CA ALA A 392 -9.65 1.73 20.10
C ALA A 392 -10.36 2.34 18.89
N VAL A 393 -11.66 2.66 19.04
CA VAL A 393 -12.45 3.30 17.98
C VAL A 393 -11.85 4.65 17.58
N VAL A 394 -11.53 5.50 18.53
CA VAL A 394 -10.95 6.83 18.26
C VAL A 394 -9.61 6.72 17.56
N LEU A 395 -8.71 5.84 17.99
CA LEU A 395 -7.40 5.63 17.35
C LEU A 395 -7.54 5.15 15.90
N VAL A 396 -8.44 4.19 15.65
CA VAL A 396 -8.71 3.69 14.28
C VAL A 396 -9.31 4.80 13.40
N LEU A 397 -10.27 5.58 13.90
CA LEU A 397 -10.89 6.66 13.13
C LEU A 397 -9.90 7.81 12.87
N VAL A 398 -9.12 8.21 13.86
CA VAL A 398 -8.06 9.22 13.70
C VAL A 398 -7.06 8.75 12.66
N PHE A 399 -6.58 7.51 12.75
CA PHE A 399 -5.68 6.93 11.75
C PHE A 399 -6.32 6.93 10.37
N THR A 400 -7.55 6.46 10.23
CA THR A 400 -8.23 6.36 8.94
C THR A 400 -8.43 7.73 8.29
N PHE A 401 -9.01 8.68 9.01
CA PHE A 401 -9.41 9.97 8.43
C PHE A 401 -8.27 11.00 8.35
N ALA A 402 -7.19 10.81 9.10
CA ALA A 402 -5.96 11.58 8.87
C ALA A 402 -5.43 11.43 7.43
N HIS A 403 -5.84 10.36 6.72
CA HIS A 403 -5.42 10.15 5.33
C HIS A 403 -5.87 11.25 4.36
N TYR A 404 -6.85 12.07 4.71
CA TYR A 404 -7.19 13.26 3.93
C TYR A 404 -6.02 14.26 3.75
N ILE A 405 -5.04 14.24 4.64
CA ILE A 405 -3.84 15.10 4.55
C ILE A 405 -2.65 14.40 3.88
N PHE A 406 -2.76 13.10 3.58
CA PHE A 406 -1.68 12.32 2.97
C PHE A 406 -1.98 11.96 1.52
N ALA A 407 -0.99 12.17 0.63
CA ALA A 407 -1.08 11.78 -0.78
C ALA A 407 -0.42 10.42 -1.07
N SER A 408 -0.11 9.64 -0.04
CA SER A 408 0.54 8.34 -0.15
C SER A 408 0.17 7.48 1.05
N ALA A 409 -0.33 6.28 0.80
CA ALA A 409 -0.64 5.30 1.84
C ALA A 409 0.61 4.94 2.67
N THR A 410 1.74 4.74 2.01
CA THR A 410 3.00 4.39 2.70
C THR A 410 3.48 5.53 3.59
N ALA A 411 3.45 6.77 3.10
CA ALA A 411 3.84 7.93 3.91
C ALA A 411 2.94 8.07 5.14
N HIS A 412 1.65 7.82 5.02
CA HIS A 412 0.71 7.85 6.13
C HIS A 412 1.00 6.75 7.17
N VAL A 413 1.13 5.50 6.72
CA VAL A 413 1.49 4.37 7.60
C VAL A 413 2.80 4.69 8.33
N SER A 414 3.82 5.16 7.62
CA SER A 414 5.12 5.52 8.20
C SER A 414 5.04 6.62 9.26
N ALA A 415 4.19 7.62 9.02
CA ALA A 415 4.12 8.80 9.87
C ALA A 415 3.34 8.57 11.17
N MET A 416 2.30 7.74 11.16
CA MET A 416 1.33 7.70 12.24
C MET A 416 1.14 6.31 12.87
N MET A 417 1.32 5.22 12.10
CA MET A 417 0.84 3.92 12.54
C MET A 417 1.56 3.42 13.78
N LEU A 418 2.90 3.46 13.83
CA LEU A 418 3.65 2.97 14.99
C LEU A 418 3.26 3.70 16.27
N ALA A 419 3.18 5.02 16.22
CA ALA A 419 2.81 5.82 17.39
C ALA A 419 1.40 5.46 17.93
N LEU A 420 0.41 5.34 17.02
CA LEU A 420 -0.96 5.00 17.41
C LEU A 420 -1.09 3.55 17.89
N LEU A 421 -0.35 2.61 17.29
CA LEU A 421 -0.28 1.21 17.74
C LEU A 421 0.30 1.12 19.14
N THR A 422 1.38 1.85 19.42
CA THR A 422 2.02 1.84 20.74
C THR A 422 1.10 2.43 21.82
N VAL A 423 0.40 3.53 21.52
CA VAL A 423 -0.63 4.09 22.39
C VAL A 423 -1.73 3.05 22.67
N GLY A 424 -2.25 2.39 21.65
CA GLY A 424 -3.24 1.33 21.78
C GLY A 424 -2.74 0.15 22.61
N ALA A 425 -1.49 -0.28 22.40
CA ALA A 425 -0.86 -1.35 23.19
C ALA A 425 -0.79 -1.03 24.70
N MET A 426 -0.67 0.25 25.05
CA MET A 426 -0.62 0.68 26.47
C MET A 426 -1.99 0.80 27.12
N LEU A 427 -3.03 1.14 26.34
CA LEU A 427 -4.35 1.52 26.87
C LEU A 427 -5.41 0.44 26.69
N ILE A 428 -5.20 -0.48 25.76
CA ILE A 428 -6.13 -1.57 25.46
C ILE A 428 -5.66 -2.82 26.20
N PRO A 429 -6.56 -3.53 26.91
CA PRO A 429 -6.22 -4.78 27.58
C PRO A 429 -5.57 -5.79 26.64
N ALA A 430 -4.58 -6.55 27.12
CA ALA A 430 -3.78 -7.47 26.31
C ALA A 430 -4.63 -8.45 25.51
N GLU A 431 -5.73 -8.95 26.09
CA GLU A 431 -6.69 -9.85 25.45
C GLU A 431 -7.44 -9.22 24.26
N SER A 432 -7.54 -7.88 24.21
CA SER A 432 -8.24 -7.15 23.12
C SER A 432 -7.30 -6.46 22.13
N GLN A 433 -5.99 -6.48 22.36
CA GLN A 433 -5.01 -5.83 21.48
C GLN A 433 -4.99 -6.44 20.08
N GLY A 434 -5.21 -7.75 19.96
CA GLY A 434 -5.26 -8.42 18.68
C GLY A 434 -6.33 -7.86 17.75
N PHE A 435 -7.53 -7.60 18.26
CA PHE A 435 -8.60 -6.92 17.53
C PHE A 435 -8.15 -5.53 17.05
N PHE A 436 -7.61 -4.72 17.95
CA PHE A 436 -7.17 -3.36 17.63
C PHE A 436 -6.07 -3.35 16.56
N PHE A 437 -5.05 -4.19 16.69
CA PHE A 437 -3.97 -4.27 15.72
C PHE A 437 -4.45 -4.72 14.34
N LEU A 438 -5.34 -5.72 14.27
CA LEU A 438 -5.92 -6.17 13.02
C LEU A 438 -6.83 -5.10 12.38
N MET A 439 -7.56 -4.32 13.18
CA MET A 439 -8.31 -3.17 12.67
C MET A 439 -7.40 -2.07 12.11
N MET A 440 -6.28 -1.77 12.76
CA MET A 440 -5.30 -0.79 12.27
C MET A 440 -4.66 -1.24 10.95
N ILE A 441 -4.34 -2.54 10.83
CA ILE A 441 -3.88 -3.16 9.58
C ILE A 441 -4.94 -3.01 8.49
N ALA A 442 -6.18 -3.37 8.76
CA ALA A 442 -7.28 -3.24 7.80
C ALA A 442 -7.46 -1.78 7.37
N ALA A 443 -7.47 -0.85 8.34
CA ALA A 443 -7.61 0.57 8.08
C ALA A 443 -6.51 1.12 7.15
N SER A 444 -5.27 0.59 7.24
CA SER A 444 -4.15 0.99 6.36
C SER A 444 -4.38 0.68 4.88
N GLY A 445 -5.25 -0.27 4.56
CA GLY A 445 -5.75 -0.54 3.21
C GLY A 445 -7.00 0.30 2.89
N LEU A 446 -7.97 0.34 3.80
CA LEU A 446 -9.30 0.87 3.55
C LEU A 446 -9.32 2.40 3.36
N PHE A 447 -8.47 3.16 4.03
CA PHE A 447 -8.38 4.61 3.87
C PHE A 447 -7.98 5.04 2.45
N MET A 448 -7.37 4.15 1.67
CA MET A 448 -7.02 4.42 0.27
C MET A 448 -8.23 4.74 -0.61
N ALA A 449 -9.45 4.48 -0.14
CA ALA A 449 -10.70 4.82 -0.82
C ALA A 449 -11.08 6.31 -0.77
N LEU A 450 -10.49 7.12 0.13
CA LEU A 450 -11.03 8.43 0.51
C LEU A 450 -10.86 9.53 -0.55
N THR A 451 -9.67 9.69 -1.14
CA THR A 451 -9.37 10.84 -1.99
C THR A 451 -8.84 10.47 -3.36
N HIS A 452 -8.93 11.39 -4.32
CA HIS A 452 -8.39 11.21 -5.67
C HIS A 452 -6.85 11.25 -5.73
N TYR A 453 -6.19 11.43 -4.58
CA TYR A 453 -4.73 11.39 -4.41
C TYR A 453 -4.28 10.39 -3.33
N ALA A 454 -5.18 9.60 -2.77
CA ALA A 454 -4.90 8.71 -1.65
C ALA A 454 -3.76 7.71 -1.91
N THR A 455 -3.66 7.23 -3.14
CA THR A 455 -2.60 6.30 -3.57
C THR A 455 -2.18 6.61 -5.01
N GLY A 456 -1.13 5.94 -5.51
CA GLY A 456 -0.75 6.05 -6.93
C GLY A 456 -1.82 5.58 -7.92
N THR A 457 -2.77 4.75 -7.51
CA THR A 457 -3.90 4.28 -8.31
C THR A 457 -4.94 5.39 -8.53
N SER A 458 -5.18 6.20 -7.49
CA SER A 458 -6.24 7.20 -7.45
C SER A 458 -6.16 8.21 -8.61
N PRO A 459 -5.03 8.88 -8.87
CA PRO A 459 -4.95 9.86 -9.96
C PRO A 459 -5.08 9.21 -11.35
N ILE A 460 -4.73 7.93 -11.52
CA ILE A 460 -4.87 7.23 -12.80
C ILE A 460 -6.35 7.03 -13.12
N ILE A 461 -7.12 6.49 -12.17
CA ILE A 461 -8.54 6.19 -12.38
C ILE A 461 -9.35 7.49 -12.39
N PHE A 462 -9.10 8.42 -11.47
CA PHE A 462 -9.74 9.72 -11.42
C PHE A 462 -9.47 10.56 -12.68
N GLY A 463 -8.21 10.57 -13.15
CA GLY A 463 -7.78 11.28 -14.34
C GLY A 463 -8.44 10.78 -15.63
N SER A 464 -9.09 9.61 -15.63
CA SER A 464 -9.90 9.14 -16.75
C SER A 464 -11.23 9.89 -16.94
N GLY A 465 -11.63 10.73 -15.97
CA GLY A 465 -12.75 11.67 -16.08
C GLY A 465 -14.15 11.09 -15.83
N TYR A 466 -14.28 9.80 -15.55
CA TYR A 466 -15.59 9.14 -15.34
C TYR A 466 -16.32 9.60 -14.07
N VAL A 467 -15.61 10.14 -13.09
CA VAL A 467 -16.16 10.49 -11.76
C VAL A 467 -15.77 11.92 -11.40
N THR A 468 -16.75 12.74 -11.04
CA THR A 468 -16.49 14.12 -10.56
C THR A 468 -15.85 14.09 -9.17
N MET A 469 -15.10 15.13 -8.82
CA MET A 469 -14.40 15.23 -7.54
C MET A 469 -15.33 15.07 -6.32
N GLY A 470 -16.48 15.77 -6.33
CA GLY A 470 -17.43 15.68 -5.22
C GLY A 470 -18.03 14.28 -5.07
N ALA A 471 -18.36 13.60 -6.18
CA ALA A 471 -18.82 12.22 -6.16
C ALA A 471 -17.73 11.26 -5.68
N TRP A 472 -16.47 11.47 -6.10
CA TRP A 472 -15.35 10.65 -5.66
C TRP A 472 -15.15 10.71 -4.14
N TRP A 473 -15.11 11.90 -3.58
CA TRP A 473 -14.91 12.08 -2.13
C TRP A 473 -16.11 11.60 -1.32
N GLY A 474 -17.35 11.89 -1.76
CA GLY A 474 -18.56 11.45 -1.07
C GLY A 474 -18.71 9.93 -1.07
N ILE A 475 -18.56 9.30 -2.24
CA ILE A 475 -18.62 7.82 -2.38
C ILE A 475 -17.43 7.18 -1.64
N GLY A 476 -16.24 7.78 -1.74
CA GLY A 476 -15.05 7.31 -1.04
C GLY A 476 -15.23 7.28 0.47
N PHE A 477 -15.79 8.34 1.05
CA PHE A 477 -16.12 8.40 2.48
C PHE A 477 -17.12 7.31 2.87
N VAL A 478 -18.23 7.21 2.13
CA VAL A 478 -19.28 6.20 2.43
C VAL A 478 -18.73 4.78 2.34
N MET A 479 -17.96 4.47 1.29
CA MET A 479 -17.37 3.14 1.11
C MET A 479 -16.32 2.82 2.17
N CYS A 480 -15.51 3.81 2.57
CA CYS A 480 -14.56 3.63 3.66
C CYS A 480 -15.28 3.31 4.97
N CYS A 481 -16.34 4.04 5.32
CA CYS A 481 -17.15 3.79 6.53
C CYS A 481 -17.79 2.39 6.49
N ILE A 482 -18.41 2.01 5.36
CA ILE A 482 -19.01 0.68 5.20
C ILE A 482 -17.97 -0.41 5.41
N ASN A 483 -16.81 -0.29 4.78
CA ASN A 483 -15.74 -1.28 4.89
C ASN A 483 -15.18 -1.35 6.32
N LEU A 484 -14.98 -0.21 7.00
CA LEU A 484 -14.59 -0.19 8.41
C LEU A 484 -15.59 -0.95 9.29
N VAL A 485 -16.89 -0.73 9.09
CA VAL A 485 -17.93 -1.45 9.83
C VAL A 485 -17.90 -2.96 9.51
N ILE A 486 -17.74 -3.34 8.25
CA ILE A 486 -17.62 -4.76 7.86
C ILE A 486 -16.43 -5.41 8.56
N PHE A 487 -15.26 -4.76 8.52
CA PHE A 487 -14.05 -5.28 9.17
C PHE A 487 -14.17 -5.29 10.69
N ALA A 488 -14.80 -4.30 11.30
CA ALA A 488 -15.04 -4.28 12.74
C ALA A 488 -16.00 -5.39 13.18
N VAL A 489 -17.12 -5.59 12.46
CA VAL A 489 -18.15 -6.56 12.86
C VAL A 489 -17.80 -7.97 12.37
N VAL A 490 -17.67 -8.15 11.05
CA VAL A 490 -17.40 -9.48 10.47
C VAL A 490 -15.97 -9.91 10.78
N GLY A 491 -15.01 -8.98 10.65
CA GLY A 491 -13.62 -9.22 11.01
C GLY A 491 -13.48 -9.50 12.51
N GLY A 492 -14.09 -8.69 13.35
CA GLY A 492 -14.06 -8.89 14.80
C GLY A 492 -14.56 -10.26 15.22
N LEU A 493 -15.69 -10.70 14.69
CA LEU A 493 -16.22 -12.05 14.95
C LEU A 493 -15.27 -13.15 14.43
N TRP A 494 -14.73 -12.95 13.23
CA TRP A 494 -13.79 -13.90 12.63
C TRP A 494 -12.49 -13.99 13.41
N TRP A 495 -11.91 -12.85 13.82
CA TRP A 495 -10.68 -12.79 14.61
C TRP A 495 -10.85 -13.38 15.99
N LYS A 496 -12.06 -13.26 16.57
CA LYS A 496 -12.41 -13.95 17.82
C LYS A 496 -12.41 -15.46 17.66
N LEU A 497 -12.98 -15.98 16.57
CA LEU A 497 -12.92 -17.41 16.25
C LEU A 497 -11.51 -17.93 16.02
N LEU A 498 -10.61 -17.06 15.52
CA LEU A 498 -9.20 -17.37 15.33
C LEU A 498 -8.36 -17.24 16.61
N GLY A 499 -8.93 -16.75 17.70
CA GLY A 499 -8.25 -16.59 18.99
C GLY A 499 -7.37 -15.36 19.11
N TYR A 500 -7.61 -14.30 18.31
CA TYR A 500 -6.87 -13.04 18.40
C TYR A 500 -7.38 -12.13 19.52
N TRP A 501 -8.58 -12.35 20.07
CA TRP A 501 -9.17 -11.59 21.16
C TRP A 501 -10.35 -12.31 21.83
#